data_4dd2521f6600d491bf7ee1ce5fa988d6
#
_entry.id   4dd2521f6600d491bf7ee1ce5fa988d6
#
_cell.length_a   1.000
_cell.length_b   1.000
_cell.length_c   1.000
_cell.angle_alpha   90.00
_cell.angle_beta   90.00
_cell.angle_gamma   90.00
#
_symmetry.space_group_name_H-M   'P 1'
#
loop_
_entity.id
_entity.type
_entity.pdbx_description
1 polymer ?
#
loop_
_entity_poly.entity_id
_entity_poly.type
_entity_poly.pdbx_seq_one_letter_code
_entity_poly.pdbx_strand_id
1 'polypeptide(L)'
;MQDFAAIDFETANYARSSVCSVGVIIVRGGEVVDKFYSLIKPEPEYYNYRCTQVHGLTAADTDAAPVFPEVWAQIEPKLRLSADEQKRLGSEYLPLVAHNKAFDESCLKAVFRVYQMDYPDYPFFCTLVRSRKVWP
;
A
#
# COMPACT_ATOMS: atom_id res chain seq x y z
N MET A 1 -7.90 -17.10 -2.27
CA MET A 1 -6.58 -16.56 -1.97
C MET A 1 -6.42 -16.45 -0.45
N GLN A 2 -5.50 -17.23 0.10
CA GLN A 2 -5.34 -17.31 1.56
C GLN A 2 -4.12 -16.58 2.08
N ASP A 3 -3.13 -16.32 1.20
CA ASP A 3 -1.92 -15.58 1.56
C ASP A 3 -1.85 -14.31 0.74
N PHE A 4 -1.92 -13.16 1.39
CA PHE A 4 -1.88 -11.86 0.71
C PHE A 4 -1.61 -10.74 1.71
N ALA A 5 -1.32 -9.56 1.17
CA ALA A 5 -1.23 -8.34 1.96
C ALA A 5 -2.30 -7.36 1.45
N ALA A 6 -3.22 -6.99 2.31
CA ALA A 6 -4.18 -5.93 2.01
C ALA A 6 -3.49 -4.60 2.24
N ILE A 7 -3.60 -3.68 1.28
CA ILE A 7 -2.95 -2.38 1.35
C ILE A 7 -3.96 -1.28 1.04
N ASP A 8 -3.83 -0.15 1.75
CA ASP A 8 -4.71 1.00 1.59
C ASP A 8 -3.92 2.28 1.80
N PHE A 9 -4.00 3.20 0.85
CA PHE A 9 -3.33 4.50 0.90
C PHE A 9 -4.35 5.64 1.01
N GLU A 10 -3.95 6.71 1.71
CA GLU A 10 -4.60 8.00 1.62
C GLU A 10 -3.63 8.99 1.00
N THR A 11 -4.14 9.92 0.18
CA THR A 11 -3.33 10.96 -0.47
C THR A 11 -3.67 12.34 0.06
N ALA A 12 -2.65 13.19 0.14
CA ALA A 12 -2.79 14.57 0.60
C ALA A 12 -3.46 15.45 -0.46
N ASN A 13 -3.23 15.15 -1.73
CA ASN A 13 -3.75 15.91 -2.86
C ASN A 13 -4.01 14.96 -4.04
N TYR A 14 -4.31 15.52 -5.22
CA TYR A 14 -4.64 14.68 -6.38
C TYR A 14 -3.42 14.05 -7.07
N ALA A 15 -2.20 14.43 -6.69
CA ALA A 15 -1.02 13.72 -7.17
C ALA A 15 -0.98 12.35 -6.49
N ARG A 16 -0.93 11.28 -7.26
CA ARG A 16 -0.95 9.91 -6.72
C ARG A 16 0.25 9.63 -5.81
N SER A 17 1.37 10.32 -6.03
CA SER A 17 2.57 10.19 -5.20
C SER A 17 2.42 10.80 -3.82
N SER A 18 1.38 11.61 -3.58
CA SER A 18 1.21 12.35 -2.33
C SER A 18 0.61 11.49 -1.21
N VAL A 19 1.00 10.23 -1.12
CA VAL A 19 0.51 9.34 -0.07
C VAL A 19 0.86 9.89 1.31
N CYS A 20 -0.13 10.01 2.19
CA CYS A 20 0.04 10.57 3.53
C CYS A 20 -0.24 9.56 4.64
N SER A 21 -0.74 8.39 4.29
CA SER A 21 -0.85 7.26 5.21
C SER A 21 -0.90 5.95 4.42
N VAL A 22 -0.50 4.88 5.08
CA VAL A 22 -0.61 3.53 4.52
C VAL A 22 -1.01 2.56 5.62
N GLY A 23 -1.97 1.69 5.31
CA GLY A 23 -2.32 0.55 6.15
C GLY A 23 -2.00 -0.74 5.41
N VAL A 24 -1.41 -1.71 6.09
CA VAL A 24 -1.09 -3.03 5.54
C VAL A 24 -1.56 -4.08 6.52
N ILE A 25 -2.25 -5.09 6.01
CA ILE A 25 -2.69 -6.25 6.80
C ILE A 25 -2.16 -7.49 6.11
N ILE A 26 -1.34 -8.26 6.83
CA ILE A 26 -0.76 -9.49 6.29
C ILE A 26 -1.65 -10.66 6.68
N VAL A 27 -2.09 -11.42 5.69
CA VAL A 27 -2.94 -12.60 5.86
C VAL A 27 -2.17 -13.82 5.38
N ARG A 28 -2.08 -14.85 6.23
CA ARG A 28 -1.45 -16.12 5.90
C ARG A 28 -2.39 -17.24 6.33
N GLY A 29 -2.66 -18.16 5.40
CA GLY A 29 -3.59 -19.25 5.68
C GLY A 29 -5.00 -18.79 6.03
N GLY A 30 -5.42 -17.65 5.51
CA GLY A 30 -6.73 -17.09 5.79
C GLY A 30 -6.84 -16.32 7.10
N GLU A 31 -5.75 -16.19 7.85
CA GLU A 31 -5.73 -15.52 9.15
C GLU A 31 -4.84 -14.29 9.13
N VAL A 32 -5.28 -13.21 9.83
CA VAL A 32 -4.46 -12.01 9.98
C VAL A 32 -3.31 -12.31 10.94
N VAL A 33 -2.07 -12.20 10.44
CA VAL A 33 -0.87 -12.48 11.22
C VAL A 33 -0.07 -11.25 11.56
N ASP A 34 -0.31 -10.11 10.87
CA ASP A 34 0.40 -8.87 11.15
C ASP A 34 -0.42 -7.70 10.63
N LYS A 35 -0.27 -6.54 11.26
CA LYS A 35 -0.87 -5.28 10.84
C LYS A 35 0.17 -4.19 10.97
N PHE A 36 0.18 -3.27 10.01
CA PHE A 36 1.09 -2.13 10.01
C PHE A 36 0.32 -0.90 9.57
N TYR A 37 0.52 0.21 10.25
CA TYR A 37 -0.05 1.50 9.85
C TYR A 37 0.98 2.58 10.11
N SER A 38 1.12 3.52 9.18
CA SER A 38 1.99 4.66 9.37
C SER A 38 1.45 5.88 8.65
N LEU A 39 1.60 7.03 9.27
CA LEU A 39 1.51 8.31 8.58
C LEU A 39 2.76 8.47 7.73
N ILE A 40 2.64 9.23 6.64
CA ILE A 40 3.73 9.48 5.70
C ILE A 40 3.77 10.97 5.39
N LYS A 41 4.96 11.56 5.39
CA LYS A 41 5.12 12.92 4.91
C LYS A 41 4.96 12.91 3.40
N PRO A 42 3.92 13.56 2.86
CA PRO A 42 3.58 13.41 1.43
C PRO A 42 4.53 14.18 0.53
N GLU A 43 4.66 13.71 -0.72
CA GLU A 43 5.41 14.40 -1.76
C GLU A 43 4.54 14.44 -3.02
N PRO A 44 4.08 15.61 -3.45
CA PRO A 44 4.29 16.95 -2.86
C PRO A 44 3.51 17.17 -1.57
N GLU A 45 4.00 18.08 -0.71
CA GLU A 45 3.53 18.22 0.68
C GLU A 45 2.25 19.02 0.90
N TYR A 46 1.61 19.53 -0.12
CA TYR A 46 0.40 20.33 0.10
C TYR A 46 -0.83 19.44 0.24
N TYR A 47 -1.83 19.92 0.98
CA TYR A 47 -3.09 19.22 1.18
C TYR A 47 -4.22 19.85 0.39
N ASN A 48 -4.99 19.00 -0.29
CA ASN A 48 -6.21 19.40 -0.98
C ASN A 48 -7.39 19.27 0.00
N TYR A 49 -8.25 20.25 0.02
CA TYR A 49 -9.39 20.28 0.95
C TYR A 49 -10.29 19.05 0.82
N ARG A 50 -10.56 18.61 -0.40
CA ARG A 50 -11.43 17.44 -0.62
C ARG A 50 -10.80 16.16 -0.11
N CYS A 51 -9.48 16.00 -0.28
CA CYS A 51 -8.78 14.85 0.26
C CYS A 51 -8.85 14.86 1.79
N THR A 52 -8.60 16.01 2.41
CA THR A 52 -8.70 16.16 3.86
C THR A 52 -10.11 15.83 4.37
N GLN A 53 -11.15 16.22 3.64
CA GLN A 53 -12.52 15.87 4.02
C GLN A 53 -12.78 14.37 4.02
N VAL A 54 -12.12 13.63 3.12
CA VAL A 54 -12.31 12.18 3.02
C VAL A 54 -11.64 11.44 4.18
N HIS A 55 -10.39 11.79 4.51
CA HIS A 55 -9.60 11.01 5.50
C HIS A 55 -9.31 11.75 6.80
N GLY A 56 -9.59 13.06 6.86
CA GLY A 56 -9.41 13.83 8.09
C GLY A 56 -7.96 14.19 8.43
N LEU A 57 -6.98 13.84 7.59
CA LEU A 57 -5.57 14.15 7.83
C LEU A 57 -5.22 15.53 7.29
N THR A 58 -4.33 16.22 8.00
CA THR A 58 -3.86 17.57 7.65
C THR A 58 -2.34 17.61 7.65
N ALA A 59 -1.78 18.72 7.17
CA ALA A 59 -0.33 18.93 7.20
C ALA A 59 0.23 18.80 8.62
N ALA A 60 -0.50 19.26 9.62
CA ALA A 60 -0.06 19.15 11.01
C ALA A 60 0.12 17.69 11.44
N ASP A 61 -0.68 16.76 10.91
CA ASP A 61 -0.58 15.35 11.25
C ASP A 61 0.65 14.69 10.67
N THR A 62 1.12 15.15 9.50
CA THR A 62 2.19 14.47 8.77
C THR A 62 3.49 15.26 8.66
N ASP A 63 3.55 16.48 9.19
CA ASP A 63 4.78 17.31 9.13
C ASP A 63 5.99 16.60 9.75
N ALA A 64 5.80 15.87 10.83
CA ALA A 64 6.86 15.14 11.50
C ALA A 64 6.88 13.66 11.15
N ALA A 65 6.05 13.21 10.20
CA ALA A 65 5.99 11.82 9.80
C ALA A 65 7.19 11.44 8.93
N PRO A 66 7.56 10.14 8.89
CA PRO A 66 8.64 9.70 8.00
C PRO A 66 8.22 9.81 6.54
N VAL A 67 9.22 9.95 5.67
CA VAL A 67 9.00 9.95 4.22
C VAL A 67 8.73 8.51 3.73
N PHE A 68 8.16 8.39 2.54
CA PHE A 68 7.76 7.09 2.01
C PHE A 68 8.88 6.04 2.00
N PRO A 69 10.11 6.35 1.54
CA PRO A 69 11.17 5.32 1.53
C PRO A 69 11.44 4.72 2.91
N GLU A 70 11.37 5.52 3.97
CA GLU A 70 11.57 5.03 5.34
C GLU A 70 10.43 4.11 5.78
N VAL A 71 9.20 4.46 5.40
CA VAL A 71 8.01 3.65 5.72
C VAL A 71 8.05 2.34 4.93
N TRP A 72 8.37 2.41 3.63
CA TRP A 72 8.40 1.22 2.79
C TRP A 72 9.48 0.24 3.20
N ALA A 73 10.60 0.74 3.73
CA ALA A 73 11.66 -0.12 4.27
C ALA A 73 11.17 -1.01 5.42
N GLN A 74 10.10 -0.61 6.11
CA GLN A 74 9.48 -1.42 7.16
C GLN A 74 8.43 -2.39 6.62
N ILE A 75 7.82 -2.06 5.49
CA ILE A 75 6.76 -2.87 4.87
C ILE A 75 7.36 -3.98 4.00
N GLU A 76 8.38 -3.66 3.20
CA GLU A 76 8.96 -4.58 2.22
C GLU A 76 9.32 -5.95 2.81
N PRO A 77 10.01 -6.04 3.97
CA PRO A 77 10.33 -7.33 4.56
C PRO A 77 9.10 -8.16 4.93
N LYS A 78 7.98 -7.51 5.24
CA LYS A 78 6.73 -8.20 5.56
C LYS A 78 6.09 -8.82 4.33
N LEU A 79 6.36 -8.27 3.15
CA LEU A 79 5.81 -8.75 1.88
C LEU A 79 6.65 -9.84 1.25
N ARG A 80 7.95 -9.90 1.56
CA ARG A 80 8.89 -10.80 0.91
C ARG A 80 8.63 -12.25 1.30
N LEU A 81 8.54 -13.11 0.30
CA LEU A 81 8.35 -14.53 0.51
C LEU A 81 9.70 -15.24 0.80
N SER A 82 9.64 -16.39 1.47
CA SER A 82 10.82 -17.23 1.65
C SER A 82 11.28 -17.79 0.30
N ALA A 83 12.52 -18.28 0.25
CA ALA A 83 13.07 -18.86 -0.97
C ALA A 83 12.20 -20.02 -1.48
N ASP A 84 11.71 -20.87 -0.57
CA ASP A 84 10.85 -21.99 -0.92
C ASP A 84 9.52 -21.52 -1.49
N GLU A 85 8.91 -20.49 -0.88
CA GLU A 85 7.65 -19.92 -1.36
C GLU A 85 7.84 -19.24 -2.72
N GLN A 86 8.95 -18.53 -2.93
CA GLN A 86 9.25 -17.92 -4.21
C GLN A 86 9.31 -18.96 -5.34
N LYS A 87 9.96 -20.08 -5.06
CA LYS A 87 10.05 -21.18 -6.01
C LYS A 87 8.67 -21.76 -6.34
N ARG A 88 7.88 -22.01 -5.29
CA ARG A 88 6.55 -22.64 -5.44
C ARG A 88 5.55 -21.73 -6.11
N LEU A 89 5.58 -20.43 -5.79
CA LEU A 89 4.57 -19.48 -6.24
C LEU A 89 4.99 -18.65 -7.46
N GLY A 90 6.27 -18.67 -7.81
CA GLY A 90 6.77 -17.91 -8.94
C GLY A 90 6.78 -16.40 -8.74
N SER A 91 6.81 -15.93 -7.49
CA SER A 91 6.84 -14.52 -7.16
C SER A 91 7.73 -14.29 -5.96
N GLU A 92 8.39 -13.13 -5.89
CA GLU A 92 9.23 -12.77 -4.75
C GLU A 92 8.42 -12.26 -3.57
N TYR A 93 7.19 -11.81 -3.81
CA TYR A 93 6.38 -11.12 -2.82
C TYR A 93 4.97 -11.68 -2.74
N LEU A 94 4.35 -11.52 -1.57
CA LEU A 94 2.92 -11.76 -1.40
C LEU A 94 2.15 -10.89 -2.39
N PRO A 95 1.04 -11.39 -2.93
CA PRO A 95 0.17 -10.53 -3.74
C PRO A 95 -0.43 -9.43 -2.89
N LEU A 96 -0.50 -8.23 -3.45
CA LEU A 96 -1.14 -7.09 -2.82
C LEU A 96 -2.62 -7.08 -3.24
N VAL A 97 -3.48 -6.74 -2.29
CA VAL A 97 -4.92 -6.68 -2.52
C VAL A 97 -5.41 -5.32 -2.02
N ALA A 98 -6.20 -4.64 -2.83
CA ALA A 98 -6.78 -3.35 -2.44
C ALA A 98 -8.24 -3.31 -2.83
N HIS A 99 -9.03 -2.55 -2.07
CA HIS A 99 -10.44 -2.35 -2.38
C HIS A 99 -10.62 -1.65 -3.72
N ASN A 100 -9.80 -0.64 -3.98
CA ASN A 100 -9.76 0.05 -5.28
C ASN A 100 -8.35 -0.10 -5.86
N LYS A 101 -8.11 -1.22 -6.55
CA LYS A 101 -6.79 -1.54 -7.09
C LYS A 101 -6.23 -0.42 -7.96
N ALA A 102 -7.05 0.16 -8.84
CA ALA A 102 -6.59 1.18 -9.76
C ALA A 102 -6.00 2.38 -9.02
N PHE A 103 -6.62 2.79 -7.92
CA PHE A 103 -6.13 3.89 -7.10
C PHE A 103 -4.85 3.50 -6.36
N ASP A 104 -4.87 2.43 -5.58
CA ASP A 104 -3.74 2.06 -4.72
C ASP A 104 -2.52 1.64 -5.51
N GLU A 105 -2.70 0.92 -6.60
CA GLU A 105 -1.59 0.52 -7.46
C GLU A 105 -0.97 1.75 -8.13
N SER A 106 -1.78 2.70 -8.59
CA SER A 106 -1.25 3.93 -9.19
C SER A 106 -0.51 4.80 -8.18
N CYS A 107 -0.98 4.83 -6.93
CA CYS A 107 -0.28 5.52 -5.84
C CYS A 107 1.10 4.91 -5.60
N LEU A 108 1.15 3.59 -5.49
CA LEU A 108 2.40 2.87 -5.21
C LEU A 108 3.42 3.08 -6.32
N LYS A 109 2.99 2.95 -7.57
CA LYS A 109 3.86 3.18 -8.73
C LYS A 109 4.34 4.63 -8.80
N ALA A 110 3.44 5.59 -8.55
CA ALA A 110 3.78 7.01 -8.62
C ALA A 110 4.79 7.41 -7.54
N VAL A 111 4.60 6.94 -6.31
CA VAL A 111 5.50 7.30 -5.22
C VAL A 111 6.87 6.63 -5.38
N PHE A 112 6.93 5.41 -5.89
CA PHE A 112 8.20 4.78 -6.25
C PHE A 112 8.96 5.61 -7.28
N ARG A 113 8.24 6.11 -8.29
CA ARG A 113 8.84 6.93 -9.35
C ARG A 113 9.38 8.25 -8.80
N VAL A 114 8.61 8.93 -7.94
CA VAL A 114 9.02 10.23 -7.38
C VAL A 114 10.31 10.09 -6.56
N TYR A 115 10.47 9.00 -5.82
CA TYR A 115 11.67 8.75 -5.02
C TYR A 115 12.73 7.95 -5.77
N GLN A 116 12.55 7.71 -7.07
CA GLN A 116 13.50 6.99 -7.92
C GLN A 116 13.84 5.59 -7.38
N MET A 117 12.80 4.91 -6.87
CA MET A 117 12.91 3.55 -6.37
C MET A 117 12.51 2.57 -7.45
N ASP A 118 13.19 1.43 -7.52
CA ASP A 118 12.85 0.36 -8.46
C ASP A 118 11.56 -0.33 -8.02
N TYR A 119 10.56 -0.34 -8.90
CA TYR A 119 9.28 -0.98 -8.63
C TYR A 119 9.33 -2.44 -9.09
N PRO A 120 9.17 -3.41 -8.18
CA PRO A 120 9.33 -4.83 -8.54
C PRO A 120 8.10 -5.49 -9.16
N ASP A 121 7.16 -4.72 -9.68
CA ASP A 121 5.92 -5.22 -10.29
C ASP A 121 5.16 -6.18 -9.36
N TYR A 122 4.82 -5.71 -8.17
CA TYR A 122 4.05 -6.48 -7.21
C TYR A 122 2.78 -7.03 -7.85
N PRO A 123 2.44 -8.33 -7.64
CA PRO A 123 1.12 -8.83 -8.04
C PRO A 123 0.04 -8.05 -7.30
N PHE A 124 -0.94 -7.51 -8.02
CA PHE A 124 -1.94 -6.61 -7.42
C PHE A 124 -3.33 -7.04 -7.85
N PHE A 125 -4.23 -7.18 -6.90
CA PHE A 125 -5.60 -7.63 -7.13
C PHE A 125 -6.60 -6.70 -6.46
N CYS A 126 -7.83 -6.64 -7.00
CA CYS A 126 -8.91 -5.83 -6.45
C CYS A 126 -9.84 -6.70 -5.61
N THR A 127 -10.07 -6.32 -4.35
CA THR A 127 -10.98 -7.07 -3.47
C THR A 127 -12.41 -7.05 -3.98
N LEU A 128 -12.85 -5.96 -4.60
CA LEU A 128 -14.20 -5.84 -5.12
C LEU A 128 -14.49 -6.92 -6.17
N VAL A 129 -13.55 -7.12 -7.10
CA VAL A 129 -13.68 -8.17 -8.13
C VAL A 129 -13.65 -9.55 -7.49
N ARG A 130 -12.75 -9.76 -6.53
CA ARG A 130 -12.63 -11.01 -5.78
C ARG A 130 -13.90 -11.31 -4.99
N SER A 131 -14.45 -10.30 -4.31
CA SER A 131 -15.68 -10.45 -3.54
C SER A 131 -16.83 -10.92 -4.39
N ARG A 132 -16.96 -10.38 -5.60
CA ARG A 132 -18.03 -10.79 -6.53
C ARG A 132 -17.90 -12.24 -6.97
N LYS A 133 -16.68 -12.78 -7.02
CA LYS A 133 -16.44 -14.16 -7.42
C LYS A 133 -16.54 -15.15 -6.28
N VAL A 134 -16.07 -14.75 -5.09
CA VAL A 134 -15.95 -15.63 -3.93
C VAL A 134 -17.13 -15.46 -2.97
N TRP A 135 -17.63 -14.24 -2.83
CA TRP A 135 -18.75 -13.91 -1.95
C TRP A 135 -19.82 -13.20 -2.78
N PRO A 136 -20.71 -13.97 -3.40
CA PRO A 136 -21.77 -13.40 -4.22
C PRO A 136 -22.78 -12.56 -3.45
#